data_c950bf73ebb0d006ea3de2277b322e66
#
_entry.id   c950bf73ebb0d006ea3de2277b322e66
#
_cell.length_a   1.000
_cell.length_b   1.000
_cell.length_c   1.000
_cell.angle_alpha   90.00
_cell.angle_beta   90.00
_cell.angle_gamma   90.00
#
_symmetry.space_group_name_H-M   'P 1'
#
loop_
_entity.id
_entity.type
_entity.pdbx_description
1 polymer ?
#
loop_
_entity_poly.entity_id
_entity_poly.type
_entity_poly.pdbx_seq_one_letter_code
_entity_poly.pdbx_strand_id
1 'polypeptide(L)'
;MVTGKFLREQWAAGNAALGLWAAVPSAFAAELMAIDGVSYVCVDQQHGVIDYADLVEMTRAIEGRGVVPITRVPANAAWLIGRALDAGAQGVVVPLINTAADAAAAVAACRYPPAGVRSFGPIRAAL
;
A
#
# COMPACT_ATOMS: atom_id res chain seq x y z
N MET A 1 -16.84 2.52 -1.24
CA MET A 1 -15.40 2.51 -1.54
C MET A 1 -14.80 1.26 -0.90
N VAL A 2 -14.09 0.44 -1.68
CA VAL A 2 -13.38 -0.75 -1.15
C VAL A 2 -12.12 -0.26 -0.44
N THR A 3 -11.86 -0.76 0.75
CA THR A 3 -10.74 -0.31 1.60
C THR A 3 -9.85 -1.48 2.02
N GLY A 4 -8.69 -1.20 2.58
CA GLY A 4 -7.81 -2.22 3.16
C GLY A 4 -8.49 -3.06 4.26
N LYS A 5 -9.57 -2.56 4.86
CA LYS A 5 -10.45 -3.35 5.74
C LYS A 5 -11.10 -4.51 5.00
N PHE A 6 -11.53 -4.30 3.76
CA PHE A 6 -12.08 -5.35 2.90
C PHE A 6 -11.12 -6.52 2.72
N LEU A 7 -9.84 -6.28 2.46
CA LEU A 7 -8.85 -7.37 2.33
C LEU A 7 -8.74 -8.19 3.62
N ARG A 8 -8.72 -7.54 4.78
CA ARG A 8 -8.66 -8.24 6.08
C ARG A 8 -9.91 -9.07 6.33
N GLU A 9 -11.08 -8.58 5.94
CA GLU A 9 -12.35 -9.30 6.06
C GLU A 9 -12.37 -10.53 5.14
N GLN A 10 -11.89 -10.40 3.90
CA GLN A 10 -11.77 -11.53 2.97
C GLN A 10 -10.85 -12.63 3.54
N TRP A 11 -9.67 -12.26 4.02
CA TRP A 11 -8.73 -13.22 4.60
C TRP A 11 -9.25 -13.85 5.91
N ALA A 12 -9.91 -13.07 6.77
CA ALA A 12 -10.52 -13.59 8.00
C ALA A 12 -11.66 -14.58 7.72
N ALA A 13 -12.36 -14.41 6.61
CA ALA A 13 -13.39 -15.34 6.13
C ALA A 13 -12.82 -16.57 5.39
N GLY A 14 -11.49 -16.69 5.24
CA GLY A 14 -10.82 -17.76 4.51
C GLY A 14 -10.89 -17.62 2.98
N ASN A 15 -11.30 -16.47 2.48
CA ASN A 15 -11.37 -16.20 1.04
C ASN A 15 -10.02 -15.79 0.48
N ALA A 16 -9.75 -16.16 -0.77
CA ALA A 16 -8.61 -15.64 -1.52
C ALA A 16 -8.89 -14.20 -1.99
N ALA A 17 -7.85 -13.37 -1.97
CA ALA A 17 -7.85 -12.05 -2.59
C ALA A 17 -6.89 -12.08 -3.79
N LEU A 18 -7.41 -11.86 -4.99
CA LEU A 18 -6.59 -11.79 -6.20
C LEU A 18 -5.97 -10.40 -6.29
N GLY A 19 -4.64 -10.34 -6.43
CA GLY A 19 -3.92 -9.09 -6.61
C GLY A 19 -3.07 -9.07 -7.86
N LEU A 20 -2.90 -7.88 -8.45
CA LEU A 20 -1.97 -7.63 -9.53
C LEU A 20 -0.78 -6.80 -9.05
N TRP A 21 0.32 -6.85 -9.81
CA TRP A 21 1.59 -6.24 -9.43
C TRP A 21 2.07 -5.27 -10.51
N ALA A 22 2.17 -3.97 -10.16
CA ALA A 22 2.55 -2.89 -11.07
C ALA A 22 3.99 -2.46 -10.82
N ALA A 23 4.85 -2.57 -11.81
CA ALA A 23 6.28 -2.19 -11.74
C ALA A 23 6.65 -1.03 -12.66
N VAL A 24 5.68 -0.51 -13.44
CA VAL A 24 5.88 0.57 -14.41
C VAL A 24 5.17 1.85 -13.93
N PRO A 25 5.79 3.03 -14.01
CA PRO A 25 5.24 4.30 -13.52
C PRO A 25 4.17 4.84 -14.48
N SER A 26 2.97 4.26 -14.43
CA SER A 26 1.85 4.65 -15.27
C SER A 26 0.53 4.53 -14.50
N ALA A 27 -0.06 5.68 -14.18
CA ALA A 27 -1.38 5.73 -13.57
C ALA A 27 -2.45 5.12 -14.48
N PHE A 28 -2.33 5.31 -15.81
CA PHE A 28 -3.24 4.73 -16.78
C PHE A 28 -3.13 3.18 -16.81
N ALA A 29 -1.91 2.64 -16.79
CA ALA A 29 -1.72 1.19 -16.70
C ALA A 29 -2.29 0.63 -15.39
N ALA A 30 -2.06 1.33 -14.26
CA ALA A 30 -2.60 0.94 -12.96
C ALA A 30 -4.14 0.97 -12.94
N GLU A 31 -4.76 1.94 -13.60
CA GLU A 31 -6.22 2.01 -13.79
C GLU A 31 -6.74 0.81 -14.59
N LEU A 32 -6.06 0.45 -15.68
CA LEU A 32 -6.43 -0.71 -16.50
C LEU A 32 -6.24 -2.06 -15.76
N MET A 33 -5.33 -2.12 -14.79
CA MET A 33 -5.16 -3.30 -13.93
C MET A 33 -6.26 -3.42 -12.87
N ALA A 34 -6.89 -2.32 -12.50
CA ALA A 34 -7.93 -2.27 -11.48
C ALA A 34 -9.31 -2.62 -12.06
N ILE A 35 -9.48 -3.88 -12.45
CA ILE A 35 -10.68 -4.43 -13.09
C ILE A 35 -11.50 -5.27 -12.10
N ASP A 36 -12.72 -5.61 -12.50
CA ASP A 36 -13.62 -6.47 -11.72
C ASP A 36 -12.97 -7.82 -11.40
N GLY A 37 -13.12 -8.26 -10.15
CA GLY A 37 -12.50 -9.49 -9.64
C GLY A 37 -11.09 -9.31 -9.08
N VAL A 38 -10.42 -8.17 -9.32
CA VAL A 38 -9.16 -7.83 -8.68
C VAL A 38 -9.44 -7.16 -7.33
N SER A 39 -8.86 -7.70 -6.26
CA SER A 39 -9.06 -7.19 -4.90
C SER A 39 -8.09 -6.05 -4.56
N TYR A 40 -6.87 -6.11 -5.09
CA TYR A 40 -5.86 -5.07 -4.90
C TYR A 40 -4.87 -4.99 -6.06
N VAL A 41 -4.25 -3.83 -6.21
CA VAL A 41 -3.06 -3.66 -7.06
C VAL A 41 -1.91 -3.21 -6.17
N CYS A 42 -0.79 -3.94 -6.25
CA CYS A 42 0.43 -3.60 -5.53
C CYS A 42 1.36 -2.79 -6.43
N VAL A 43 1.64 -1.57 -6.02
CA VAL A 43 2.60 -0.67 -6.69
C VAL A 43 4.00 -0.94 -6.13
N ASP A 44 4.93 -1.33 -6.96
CA ASP A 44 6.25 -1.78 -6.56
C ASP A 44 7.28 -0.66 -6.59
N GLN A 45 7.63 -0.11 -5.43
CA GLN A 45 8.69 0.89 -5.28
C GLN A 45 10.07 0.28 -4.97
N GLN A 46 10.16 -1.04 -4.76
CA GLN A 46 11.44 -1.68 -4.46
C GLN A 46 12.20 -2.08 -5.73
N HIS A 47 11.54 -2.78 -6.63
CA HIS A 47 12.13 -3.27 -7.89
C HIS A 47 11.46 -2.71 -9.13
N GLY A 48 10.32 -2.03 -8.99
CA GLY A 48 9.73 -1.22 -10.04
C GLY A 48 10.50 0.10 -10.24
N VAL A 49 10.29 0.73 -11.39
CA VAL A 49 10.89 2.05 -11.72
C VAL A 49 9.93 3.18 -11.32
N ILE A 50 9.40 3.13 -10.09
CA ILE A 50 8.30 3.96 -9.58
C ILE A 50 8.79 4.84 -8.44
N ASP A 51 8.67 6.16 -8.61
CA ASP A 51 8.96 7.15 -7.59
C ASP A 51 7.72 7.52 -6.77
N TYR A 52 7.89 8.37 -5.77
CA TYR A 52 6.80 8.78 -4.87
C TYR A 52 5.67 9.52 -5.60
N ALA A 53 5.98 10.37 -6.57
CA ALA A 53 4.98 11.09 -7.34
C ALA A 53 4.12 10.11 -8.17
N ASP A 54 4.76 9.11 -8.77
CA ASP A 54 4.07 8.05 -9.50
C ASP A 54 3.15 7.24 -8.57
N LEU A 55 3.64 6.89 -7.36
CA LEU A 55 2.82 6.21 -6.36
C LEU A 55 1.53 6.97 -6.07
N VAL A 56 1.60 8.30 -5.88
CA VAL A 56 0.43 9.13 -5.61
C VAL A 56 -0.59 9.04 -6.74
N GLU A 57 -0.16 9.18 -7.99
CA GLU A 57 -1.06 9.14 -9.14
C GLU A 57 -1.61 7.73 -9.40
N MET A 58 -0.78 6.70 -9.27
CA MET A 58 -1.20 5.30 -9.43
C MET A 58 -2.20 4.89 -8.33
N THR A 59 -1.97 5.31 -7.09
CA THR A 59 -2.87 5.04 -5.96
C THR A 59 -4.24 5.66 -6.20
N ARG A 60 -4.29 6.90 -6.72
CA ARG A 60 -5.54 7.59 -7.09
C ARG A 60 -6.29 6.84 -8.17
N ALA A 61 -5.58 6.40 -9.20
CA ALA A 61 -6.17 5.69 -10.34
C ALA A 61 -6.78 4.34 -9.90
N ILE A 62 -6.06 3.56 -9.08
CA ILE A 62 -6.52 2.27 -8.55
C ILE A 62 -7.75 2.49 -7.65
N GLU A 63 -7.68 3.44 -6.71
CA GLU A 63 -8.76 3.74 -5.77
C GLU A 63 -10.02 4.22 -6.50
N GLY A 64 -9.87 5.04 -7.55
CA GLY A 64 -10.96 5.52 -8.39
C GLY A 64 -11.76 4.40 -9.07
N ARG A 65 -11.15 3.23 -9.24
CA ARG A 65 -11.80 2.01 -9.76
C ARG A 65 -12.43 1.13 -8.67
N GLY A 66 -12.32 1.52 -7.39
CA GLY A 66 -12.84 0.74 -6.27
C GLY A 66 -11.99 -0.48 -5.90
N VAL A 67 -10.74 -0.54 -6.35
CA VAL A 67 -9.75 -1.58 -6.02
C VAL A 67 -8.82 -1.05 -4.95
N VAL A 68 -8.33 -1.92 -4.05
CA VAL A 68 -7.45 -1.51 -2.94
C VAL A 68 -6.03 -1.23 -3.43
N PRO A 69 -5.51 0.00 -3.31
CA PRO A 69 -4.11 0.27 -3.59
C PRO A 69 -3.23 -0.16 -2.42
N ILE A 70 -2.27 -1.02 -2.67
CA ILE A 70 -1.18 -1.32 -1.74
C ILE A 70 0.15 -1.03 -2.40
N THR A 71 1.23 -0.92 -1.63
CA THR A 71 2.56 -0.72 -2.20
C THR A 71 3.61 -1.58 -1.53
N ARG A 72 4.59 -2.04 -2.29
CA ARG A 72 5.83 -2.58 -1.73
C ARG A 72 6.82 -1.43 -1.59
N VAL A 73 7.16 -1.10 -0.33
CA VAL A 73 8.15 -0.04 -0.04
C VAL A 73 9.57 -0.52 -0.33
N PRO A 74 10.53 0.40 -0.60
CA PRO A 74 11.91 0.03 -0.92
C PRO A 74 12.65 -0.69 0.21
N ALA A 75 12.35 -0.37 1.47
CA ALA A 75 13.03 -0.92 2.64
C ALA A 75 12.15 -0.80 3.90
N ASN A 76 12.52 -1.55 4.95
CA ASN A 76 11.92 -1.42 6.28
C ASN A 76 12.43 -0.14 6.98
N ALA A 77 11.95 1.02 6.52
CA ALA A 77 12.28 2.32 7.08
C ALA A 77 11.00 3.10 7.38
N ALA A 78 10.88 3.61 8.61
CA ALA A 78 9.65 4.24 9.11
C ALA A 78 9.18 5.41 8.22
N TRP A 79 10.09 6.22 7.69
CA TRP A 79 9.74 7.34 6.82
C TRP A 79 9.24 6.91 5.45
N LEU A 80 9.74 5.79 4.89
CA LEU A 80 9.24 5.22 3.63
C LEU A 80 7.82 4.68 3.80
N ILE A 81 7.60 3.93 4.88
CA ILE A 81 6.28 3.37 5.22
C ILE A 81 5.27 4.50 5.48
N GLY A 82 5.65 5.51 6.26
CA GLY A 82 4.80 6.67 6.56
C GLY A 82 4.39 7.41 5.29
N ARG A 83 5.35 7.73 4.41
CA ARG A 83 5.07 8.41 3.13
C ARG A 83 4.17 7.60 2.22
N ALA A 84 4.37 6.30 2.13
CA ALA A 84 3.52 5.42 1.32
C ALA A 84 2.05 5.46 1.80
N LEU A 85 1.84 5.41 3.10
CA LEU A 85 0.51 5.52 3.70
C LEU A 85 -0.10 6.93 3.53
N ASP A 86 0.73 7.99 3.61
CA ASP A 86 0.28 9.37 3.39
C ASP A 86 -0.12 9.62 1.93
N ALA A 87 0.50 8.91 0.98
CA ALA A 87 0.12 8.90 -0.43
C ALA A 87 -1.24 8.24 -0.70
N GLY A 88 -1.82 7.55 0.29
CA GLY A 88 -3.11 6.89 0.20
C GLY A 88 -3.03 5.37 -0.01
N ALA A 89 -1.84 4.76 0.05
CA ALA A 89 -1.75 3.31 0.07
C ALA A 89 -2.48 2.76 1.30
N GLN A 90 -3.33 1.76 1.10
CA GLN A 90 -4.16 1.17 2.16
C GLN A 90 -3.54 -0.09 2.76
N GLY A 91 -2.36 -0.45 2.28
CA GLY A 91 -1.51 -1.51 2.80
C GLY A 91 -0.09 -1.35 2.30
N VAL A 92 0.85 -1.89 3.06
CA VAL A 92 2.27 -1.92 2.68
C VAL A 92 2.81 -3.34 2.71
N VAL A 93 3.60 -3.68 1.71
CA VAL A 93 4.47 -4.86 1.70
C VAL A 93 5.87 -4.39 2.05
N VAL A 94 6.40 -4.87 3.16
CA VAL A 94 7.72 -4.48 3.64
C VAL A 94 8.71 -5.60 3.34
N PRO A 95 9.74 -5.34 2.51
CA PRO A 95 10.68 -6.38 2.12
C PRO A 95 11.70 -6.71 3.22
N LEU A 96 12.35 -7.86 3.07
CA LEU A 96 13.49 -8.27 3.90
C LEU A 96 13.21 -8.32 5.41
N ILE A 97 12.01 -8.73 5.78
CA ILE A 97 11.64 -8.99 7.18
C ILE A 97 12.12 -10.38 7.56
N ASN A 98 13.22 -10.44 8.32
CA ASN A 98 13.87 -11.69 8.69
C ASN A 98 13.70 -12.06 10.16
N THR A 99 13.32 -11.10 11.01
CA THR A 99 13.17 -11.27 12.45
C THR A 99 11.83 -10.72 12.96
N ALA A 100 11.43 -11.18 14.14
CA ALA A 100 10.26 -10.63 14.82
C ALA A 100 10.43 -9.14 15.14
N ALA A 101 11.66 -8.69 15.41
CA ALA A 101 11.97 -7.27 15.64
C ALA A 101 11.75 -6.43 14.37
N ASP A 102 12.14 -6.94 13.19
CA ASP A 102 11.89 -6.25 11.92
C ASP A 102 10.39 -6.09 11.68
N ALA A 103 9.61 -7.15 11.92
CA ALA A 103 8.17 -7.11 11.78
C ALA A 103 7.52 -6.11 12.76
N ALA A 104 7.96 -6.09 14.01
CA ALA A 104 7.47 -5.15 15.02
C ALA A 104 7.78 -3.70 14.63
N ALA A 105 8.98 -3.42 14.09
CA ALA A 105 9.36 -2.09 13.61
C ALA A 105 8.48 -1.65 12.43
N ALA A 106 8.21 -2.52 11.47
CA ALA A 106 7.31 -2.24 10.34
C ALA A 106 5.89 -1.92 10.82
N VAL A 107 5.35 -2.69 11.77
CA VAL A 107 4.02 -2.45 12.35
C VAL A 107 3.99 -1.11 13.10
N ALA A 108 5.02 -0.80 13.89
CA ALA A 108 5.11 0.47 14.61
C ALA A 108 5.16 1.67 13.66
N ALA A 109 5.84 1.54 12.51
CA ALA A 109 5.90 2.56 11.48
C ALA A 109 4.55 2.84 10.79
N CYS A 110 3.61 1.88 10.82
CA CYS A 110 2.26 2.05 10.28
C CYS A 110 1.30 2.77 11.23
N ARG A 111 1.62 2.90 12.51
CA ARG A 111 0.72 3.37 13.56
C ARG A 111 1.18 4.69 14.14
N TYR A 112 0.22 5.57 14.42
CA TYR A 112 0.50 6.82 15.13
C TYR A 112 0.78 6.58 16.63
N PRO A 113 1.54 7.48 17.29
CA PRO A 113 1.70 7.45 18.75
C PRO A 113 0.34 7.45 19.47
N PRO A 114 0.20 6.80 20.63
CA PRO A 114 1.24 6.03 21.35
C PRO A 114 1.42 4.58 20.86
N ALA A 115 0.61 4.10 19.91
CA ALA A 115 0.63 2.72 19.43
C ALA A 115 1.77 2.42 18.44
N GLY A 116 2.45 3.45 17.94
CA GLY A 116 3.56 3.35 17.00
C GLY A 116 4.37 4.63 16.90
N VAL A 117 5.13 4.76 15.80
CA VAL A 117 6.09 5.86 15.58
C VAL A 117 5.85 6.63 14.28
N ARG A 118 4.72 6.39 13.58
CA ARG A 118 4.40 7.09 12.34
C ARG A 118 4.29 8.59 12.58
N SER A 119 5.00 9.38 11.79
CA SER A 119 4.85 10.83 11.77
C SER A 119 3.45 11.21 11.26
N PHE A 120 2.82 12.18 11.89
CA PHE A 120 1.51 12.68 11.48
C PHE A 120 1.65 13.76 10.40
N GLY A 121 1.25 13.42 9.20
CA GLY A 121 1.25 14.32 8.05
C GLY A 121 0.42 13.73 6.90
N PRO A 122 -0.85 13.33 7.19
CA PRO A 122 -1.66 12.68 6.17
C PRO A 122 -2.02 13.70 5.09
N ILE A 123 -1.64 13.39 3.85
CA ILE A 123 -2.02 14.19 2.67
C ILE A 123 -3.32 13.60 2.12
N ARG A 124 -3.22 12.42 1.52
CA ARG A 124 -4.39 11.71 0.98
C ARG A 124 -5.07 10.78 1.98
N ALA A 125 -4.32 10.26 2.94
CA ALA A 125 -4.89 9.39 3.99
C ALA A 125 -5.93 10.09 4.89
N ALA A 126 -6.09 11.42 4.77
CA ALA A 126 -7.10 12.19 5.48
C ALA A 126 -8.39 12.44 4.64
N LEU A 127 -8.42 12.02 3.38
CA LEU A 127 -9.57 12.14 2.48
C LEU A 127 -10.46 10.90 2.56
#